data_018c88b5e541a24aaaf860ae39031886
#
_entry.id   018c88b5e541a24aaaf860ae39031886
#
_cell.length_a   1.000
_cell.length_b   1.000
_cell.length_c   1.000
_cell.angle_alpha   90.00
_cell.angle_beta   90.00
_cell.angle_gamma   90.00
#
_symmetry.space_group_name_H-M   'P 1'
#
loop_
_entity.id
_entity.type
_entity.pdbx_description
1 polymer ?
#
loop_
_entity_poly.entity_id
_entity_poly.type
_entity_poly.pdbx_seq_one_letter_code
_entity_poly.pdbx_strand_id
1 'polypeptide(L)'
;MAKERILIVDDEKNIVSSLTGILSDEGYEVSISSDGVEALELIQKDPPDLVILDIWLPGMDGIEVLKTLKSYNLGVEVLIMSGHGTIDTAIKATKLGAQDFIEKPFSIDRITESIKNILKEKKLFEATETRSAKVLSKLPVCFKSMLEVKKGIKELSKHMKPVLIIGETGTGKESVARTIHAQSRKGDLPFTKLNCAFRKKQAI
;
A
#
# COMPACT_ATOMS: atom_id res chain seq x y z
N MET A 1 -13.26 14.90 -9.14
CA MET A 1 -12.34 14.05 -8.37
C MET A 1 -11.16 13.75 -9.28
N ALA A 2 -9.93 13.69 -8.75
CA ALA A 2 -8.79 13.24 -9.56
C ALA A 2 -9.05 11.79 -10.01
N LYS A 3 -8.64 11.45 -11.24
CA LYS A 3 -8.73 10.09 -11.76
C LYS A 3 -7.64 9.26 -11.07
N GLU A 4 -7.95 8.01 -10.75
CA GLU A 4 -6.90 7.08 -10.27
C GLU A 4 -5.97 6.73 -11.43
N ARG A 5 -4.67 6.67 -11.13
CA ARG A 5 -3.60 6.41 -12.08
C ARG A 5 -3.11 4.98 -11.98
N ILE A 6 -3.09 4.30 -13.10
CA ILE A 6 -2.67 2.90 -13.21
C ILE A 6 -1.49 2.80 -14.18
N LEU A 7 -0.40 2.19 -13.75
CA LEU A 7 0.71 1.83 -14.63
C LEU A 7 0.59 0.34 -15.00
N ILE A 8 0.59 0.04 -16.30
CA ILE A 8 0.67 -1.33 -16.83
C ILE A 8 2.12 -1.59 -17.20
N VAL A 9 2.69 -2.66 -16.66
CA VAL A 9 4.05 -3.11 -16.95
C VAL A 9 3.99 -4.52 -17.52
N ASP A 10 4.06 -4.62 -18.86
CA ASP A 10 3.92 -5.88 -19.59
C ASP A 10 4.49 -5.69 -21.01
N ASP A 11 5.24 -6.63 -21.54
CA ASP A 11 5.83 -6.57 -22.88
C ASP A 11 4.92 -7.11 -23.98
N GLU A 12 3.81 -7.78 -23.61
CA GLU A 12 2.80 -8.30 -24.52
C GLU A 12 1.85 -7.20 -25.01
N LYS A 13 2.12 -6.64 -26.20
CA LYS A 13 1.33 -5.54 -26.79
C LYS A 13 -0.18 -5.76 -26.84
N ASN A 14 -0.62 -7.00 -27.05
CA ASN A 14 -2.05 -7.35 -27.10
C ASN A 14 -2.71 -7.19 -25.74
N ILE A 15 -2.05 -7.64 -24.68
CA ILE A 15 -2.53 -7.51 -23.29
C ILE A 15 -2.57 -6.03 -22.90
N VAL A 16 -1.47 -5.32 -23.13
CA VAL A 16 -1.36 -3.89 -22.83
C VAL A 16 -2.46 -3.09 -23.54
N SER A 17 -2.65 -3.31 -24.85
CA SER A 17 -3.67 -2.60 -25.63
C SER A 17 -5.09 -2.88 -25.12
N SER A 18 -5.40 -4.16 -24.82
CA SER A 18 -6.72 -4.55 -24.33
C SER A 18 -6.99 -3.95 -22.94
N LEU A 19 -6.03 -4.04 -22.02
CA LEU A 19 -6.16 -3.49 -20.67
C LEU A 19 -6.26 -1.96 -20.70
N THR A 20 -5.45 -1.30 -21.53
CA THR A 20 -5.50 0.17 -21.68
C THR A 20 -6.88 0.63 -22.15
N GLY A 21 -7.47 -0.02 -23.14
CA GLY A 21 -8.82 0.30 -23.62
C GLY A 21 -9.85 0.17 -22.50
N ILE A 22 -9.90 -1.00 -21.85
CA ILE A 22 -10.86 -1.31 -20.78
C ILE A 22 -10.71 -0.33 -19.61
N LEU A 23 -9.50 -0.08 -19.15
CA LEU A 23 -9.26 0.76 -17.98
C LEU A 23 -9.53 2.24 -18.29
N SER A 24 -9.25 2.69 -19.53
CA SER A 24 -9.60 4.04 -19.97
C SER A 24 -11.11 4.24 -20.05
N ASP A 25 -11.87 3.24 -20.52
CA ASP A 25 -13.34 3.25 -20.55
C ASP A 25 -13.94 3.27 -19.13
N GLU A 26 -13.32 2.61 -18.17
CA GLU A 26 -13.69 2.65 -16.74
C GLU A 26 -13.31 3.99 -16.08
N GLY A 27 -12.60 4.87 -16.77
CA GLY A 27 -12.27 6.22 -16.34
C GLY A 27 -10.93 6.41 -15.66
N TYR A 28 -10.07 5.38 -15.62
CA TYR A 28 -8.72 5.47 -15.09
C TYR A 28 -7.77 6.24 -16.02
N GLU A 29 -6.73 6.83 -15.47
CA GLU A 29 -5.59 7.36 -16.23
C GLU A 29 -4.53 6.27 -16.32
N VAL A 30 -4.22 5.83 -17.56
CA VAL A 30 -3.36 4.68 -17.81
C VAL A 30 -2.04 5.12 -18.40
N SER A 31 -0.95 4.70 -17.80
CA SER A 31 0.42 4.75 -18.33
C SER A 31 0.94 3.34 -18.59
N ILE A 32 1.94 3.20 -19.43
CA ILE A 32 2.44 1.92 -19.92
C ILE A 32 3.96 1.91 -19.85
N SER A 33 4.54 0.78 -19.46
CA SER A 33 5.95 0.45 -19.68
C SER A 33 6.06 -1.01 -20.13
N SER A 34 7.03 -1.31 -20.97
CA SER A 34 7.35 -2.68 -21.40
C SER A 34 8.61 -3.24 -20.74
N ASP A 35 9.21 -2.49 -19.82
CA ASP A 35 10.47 -2.82 -19.15
C ASP A 35 10.42 -2.51 -17.67
N GLY A 36 10.96 -3.38 -16.84
CA GLY A 36 10.94 -3.24 -15.39
C GLY A 36 11.76 -2.07 -14.86
N VAL A 37 12.87 -1.74 -15.51
CA VAL A 37 13.73 -0.61 -15.10
C VAL A 37 13.04 0.72 -15.42
N GLU A 38 12.53 0.86 -16.65
CA GLU A 38 11.74 2.01 -17.06
C GLU A 38 10.52 2.22 -16.14
N ALA A 39 9.82 1.13 -15.80
CA ALA A 39 8.70 1.19 -14.87
C ALA A 39 9.09 1.76 -13.50
N LEU A 40 10.23 1.34 -12.93
CA LEU A 40 10.72 1.87 -11.66
C LEU A 40 11.08 3.36 -11.74
N GLU A 41 11.65 3.82 -12.85
CA GLU A 41 11.95 5.25 -13.09
C GLU A 41 10.65 6.08 -13.17
N LEU A 42 9.66 5.59 -13.91
CA LEU A 42 8.33 6.24 -14.01
C LEU A 42 7.68 6.35 -12.65
N ILE A 43 7.69 5.26 -11.87
CA ILE A 43 7.08 5.22 -10.53
C ILE A 43 7.78 6.18 -9.56
N GLN A 44 9.10 6.30 -9.62
CA GLN A 44 9.82 7.26 -8.77
C GLN A 44 9.52 8.71 -9.11
N LYS A 45 9.35 9.02 -10.40
CA LYS A 45 9.08 10.36 -10.88
C LYS A 45 7.65 10.81 -10.59
N ASP A 46 6.70 9.91 -10.81
CA ASP A 46 5.26 10.17 -10.64
C ASP A 46 4.53 8.90 -10.19
N PRO A 47 4.45 8.64 -8.86
CA PRO A 47 3.88 7.41 -8.33
C PRO A 47 2.41 7.21 -8.73
N PRO A 48 2.05 6.08 -9.38
CA PRO A 48 0.66 5.74 -9.67
C PRO A 48 -0.06 5.23 -8.42
N ASP A 49 -1.38 5.09 -8.50
CA ASP A 49 -2.17 4.47 -7.44
C ASP A 49 -2.03 2.96 -7.42
N LEU A 50 -1.91 2.35 -8.60
CA LEU A 50 -1.79 0.91 -8.80
C LEU A 50 -0.80 0.62 -9.94
N VAL A 51 0.01 -0.40 -9.76
CA VAL A 51 0.83 -1.02 -10.82
C VAL A 51 0.27 -2.40 -11.12
N ILE A 52 -0.05 -2.65 -12.38
CA ILE A 52 -0.34 -3.99 -12.91
C ILE A 52 0.96 -4.50 -13.52
N LEU A 53 1.54 -5.54 -12.96
CA LEU A 53 2.91 -5.94 -13.21
C LEU A 53 2.99 -7.39 -13.69
N ASP A 54 3.50 -7.61 -14.88
CA ASP A 54 3.87 -8.96 -15.31
C ASP A 54 5.13 -9.44 -14.59
N ILE A 55 5.20 -10.74 -14.34
CA ILE A 55 6.40 -11.37 -13.78
C ILE A 55 7.49 -11.52 -14.85
N TRP A 56 7.11 -11.92 -16.04
CA TRP A 56 8.04 -12.22 -17.13
C TRP A 56 8.27 -10.99 -18.00
N LEU A 57 9.20 -10.13 -17.55
CA LEU A 57 9.60 -8.93 -18.28
C LEU A 57 11.01 -9.09 -18.85
N PRO A 58 11.32 -8.46 -19.97
CA PRO A 58 12.68 -8.39 -20.45
C PRO A 58 13.54 -7.56 -19.48
N GLY A 59 14.78 -7.99 -19.29
CA GLY A 59 15.75 -7.28 -18.46
C GLY A 59 15.63 -7.53 -16.97
N MET A 60 14.53 -7.13 -16.33
CA MET A 60 14.33 -7.28 -14.88
C MET A 60 13.06 -8.09 -14.57
N ASP A 61 13.19 -9.17 -13.79
CA ASP A 61 12.06 -9.99 -13.30
C ASP A 61 11.06 -9.13 -12.51
N GLY A 62 9.75 -9.28 -12.80
CA GLY A 62 8.69 -8.54 -12.10
C GLY A 62 8.67 -8.74 -10.58
N ILE A 63 9.16 -9.86 -10.06
CA ILE A 63 9.36 -10.06 -8.62
C ILE A 63 10.47 -9.15 -8.08
N GLU A 64 11.53 -8.90 -8.84
CA GLU A 64 12.57 -7.92 -8.48
C GLU A 64 12.03 -6.49 -8.52
N VAL A 65 11.25 -6.17 -9.55
CA VAL A 65 10.54 -4.88 -9.66
C VAL A 65 9.65 -4.68 -8.44
N LEU A 66 8.81 -5.65 -8.07
CA LEU A 66 7.95 -5.60 -6.88
C LEU A 66 8.76 -5.34 -5.60
N LYS A 67 9.83 -6.10 -5.38
CA LYS A 67 10.70 -5.95 -4.21
C LYS A 67 11.32 -4.55 -4.12
N THR A 68 11.82 -4.04 -5.24
CA THR A 68 12.43 -2.72 -5.33
C THR A 68 11.39 -1.62 -5.10
N LEU A 69 10.24 -1.72 -5.75
CA LEU A 69 9.12 -0.78 -5.58
C LEU A 69 8.66 -0.70 -4.13
N LYS A 70 8.47 -1.84 -3.46
CA LYS A 70 8.07 -1.86 -2.05
C LYS A 70 9.13 -1.28 -1.11
N SER A 71 10.42 -1.31 -1.50
CA SER A 71 11.48 -0.65 -0.72
C SER A 71 11.41 0.88 -0.77
N TYR A 72 10.78 1.46 -1.80
CA TYR A 72 10.61 2.92 -1.93
C TYR A 72 9.56 3.50 -0.98
N ASN A 73 8.66 2.67 -0.43
CA ASN A 73 7.58 3.08 0.47
C ASN A 73 6.69 4.22 -0.08
N LEU A 74 6.42 4.23 -1.38
CA LEU A 74 5.63 5.26 -2.06
C LEU A 74 4.11 5.09 -1.94
N GLY A 75 3.63 4.08 -1.21
CA GLY A 75 2.19 3.80 -1.09
C GLY A 75 1.53 3.32 -2.38
N VAL A 76 2.33 2.78 -3.31
CA VAL A 76 1.86 2.23 -4.58
C VAL A 76 1.39 0.79 -4.36
N GLU A 77 0.17 0.49 -4.79
CA GLU A 77 -0.37 -0.86 -4.75
C GLU A 77 0.09 -1.66 -5.98
N VAL A 78 0.20 -2.98 -5.85
CA VAL A 78 0.69 -3.84 -6.94
C VAL A 78 -0.23 -5.04 -7.12
N LEU A 79 -0.71 -5.21 -8.35
CA LEU A 79 -1.40 -6.40 -8.86
C LEU A 79 -0.43 -7.15 -9.77
N ILE A 80 -0.12 -8.40 -9.45
CA ILE A 80 0.74 -9.23 -10.29
C ILE A 80 -0.09 -9.98 -11.33
N MET A 81 0.42 -10.04 -12.56
CA MET A 81 -0.06 -10.94 -13.60
C MET A 81 1.02 -11.97 -13.98
N SER A 82 0.65 -13.17 -14.36
CA SER A 82 1.63 -14.16 -14.84
C SER A 82 1.00 -15.21 -15.74
N GLY A 83 1.65 -15.51 -16.86
CA GLY A 83 1.27 -16.61 -17.76
C GLY A 83 1.75 -18.01 -17.31
N HIS A 84 2.68 -18.07 -16.36
CA HIS A 84 3.26 -19.31 -15.83
C HIS A 84 3.31 -19.26 -14.30
N GLY A 85 2.21 -18.81 -13.70
CA GLY A 85 2.10 -18.66 -12.25
C GLY A 85 2.01 -20.02 -11.56
N THR A 86 2.99 -20.34 -10.74
CA THR A 86 2.86 -21.42 -9.76
C THR A 86 2.28 -20.88 -8.46
N ILE A 87 1.68 -21.76 -7.65
CA ILE A 87 1.22 -21.40 -6.30
C ILE A 87 2.36 -20.77 -5.48
N ASP A 88 3.57 -21.27 -5.65
CA ASP A 88 4.76 -20.74 -4.94
C ASP A 88 5.07 -19.30 -5.36
N THR A 89 4.92 -18.99 -6.65
CA THR A 89 5.13 -17.62 -7.16
C THR A 89 4.09 -16.64 -6.62
N ALA A 90 2.83 -17.05 -6.58
CA ALA A 90 1.75 -16.24 -5.99
C ALA A 90 1.98 -15.99 -4.49
N ILE A 91 2.37 -17.04 -3.75
CA ILE A 91 2.73 -16.91 -2.32
C ILE A 91 3.92 -15.96 -2.12
N LYS A 92 4.95 -16.05 -2.98
CA LYS A 92 6.13 -15.19 -2.93
C LYS A 92 5.75 -13.73 -3.21
N ALA A 93 4.95 -13.47 -4.24
CA ALA A 93 4.47 -12.13 -4.58
C ALA A 93 3.66 -11.51 -3.43
N THR A 94 2.72 -12.25 -2.85
CA THR A 94 1.91 -11.79 -1.71
C THR A 94 2.79 -11.50 -0.47
N LYS A 95 3.78 -12.34 -0.17
CA LYS A 95 4.73 -12.09 0.94
C LYS A 95 5.59 -10.84 0.72
N LEU A 96 5.87 -10.48 -0.51
CA LEU A 96 6.59 -9.27 -0.89
C LEU A 96 5.69 -8.02 -0.93
N GLY A 97 4.38 -8.17 -0.73
CA GLY A 97 3.45 -7.06 -0.61
C GLY A 97 2.63 -6.79 -1.87
N ALA A 98 2.52 -7.73 -2.81
CA ALA A 98 1.49 -7.66 -3.84
C ALA A 98 0.11 -7.81 -3.21
N GLN A 99 -0.86 -7.03 -3.69
CA GLN A 99 -2.23 -7.04 -3.16
C GLN A 99 -3.04 -8.22 -3.70
N ASP A 100 -2.85 -8.56 -4.98
CA ASP A 100 -3.48 -9.72 -5.59
C ASP A 100 -2.56 -10.31 -6.67
N PHE A 101 -2.92 -11.51 -7.13
CA PHE A 101 -2.22 -12.26 -8.18
C PHE A 101 -3.25 -12.81 -9.16
N ILE A 102 -3.04 -12.59 -10.46
CA ILE A 102 -3.91 -13.05 -11.53
C ILE A 102 -3.10 -13.89 -12.53
N GLU A 103 -3.58 -15.10 -12.78
CA GLU A 103 -3.00 -15.98 -13.79
C GLU A 103 -3.55 -15.65 -15.19
N LYS A 104 -2.69 -15.58 -16.20
CA LYS A 104 -3.04 -15.46 -17.60
C LYS A 104 -3.35 -16.87 -18.18
N PRO A 105 -4.42 -17.07 -18.98
CA PRO A 105 -5.38 -16.05 -19.44
C PRO A 105 -6.44 -15.72 -18.37
N PHE A 106 -6.82 -14.46 -18.26
CA PHE A 106 -7.81 -14.00 -17.32
C PHE A 106 -9.04 -13.38 -18.03
N SER A 107 -10.17 -13.36 -17.33
CA SER A 107 -11.35 -12.63 -17.81
C SER A 107 -11.26 -11.13 -17.44
N ILE A 108 -11.91 -10.30 -18.27
CA ILE A 108 -12.01 -8.86 -18.03
C ILE A 108 -12.64 -8.57 -16.66
N ASP A 109 -13.70 -9.31 -16.31
CA ASP A 109 -14.40 -9.14 -15.04
C ASP A 109 -13.46 -9.40 -13.85
N ARG A 110 -12.64 -10.47 -13.92
CA ARG A 110 -11.70 -10.82 -12.84
C ARG A 110 -10.68 -9.73 -12.57
N ILE A 111 -10.09 -9.16 -13.62
CA ILE A 111 -9.06 -8.12 -13.45
C ILE A 111 -9.67 -6.79 -13.00
N THR A 112 -10.81 -6.39 -13.56
CA THR A 112 -11.49 -5.14 -13.18
C THR A 112 -12.03 -5.21 -11.75
N GLU A 113 -12.54 -6.35 -11.30
CA GLU A 113 -12.96 -6.58 -9.92
C GLU A 113 -11.78 -6.46 -8.95
N SER A 114 -10.65 -7.10 -9.27
CA SER A 114 -9.44 -7.02 -8.44
C SER A 114 -8.94 -5.58 -8.32
N ILE A 115 -8.84 -4.84 -9.43
CA ILE A 115 -8.44 -3.44 -9.45
C ILE A 115 -9.36 -2.58 -8.58
N LYS A 116 -10.68 -2.71 -8.74
CA LYS A 116 -11.68 -1.97 -7.94
C LYS A 116 -11.54 -2.26 -6.44
N ASN A 117 -11.31 -3.50 -6.07
CA ASN A 117 -11.13 -3.90 -4.68
C ASN A 117 -9.85 -3.29 -4.09
N ILE A 118 -8.72 -3.40 -4.78
CA ILE A 118 -7.43 -2.86 -4.34
C ILE A 118 -7.52 -1.33 -4.13
N LEU A 119 -8.04 -0.60 -5.11
CA LEU A 119 -8.16 0.86 -5.03
C LEU A 119 -9.17 1.31 -3.95
N LYS A 120 -10.23 0.54 -3.75
CA LYS A 120 -11.19 0.79 -2.66
C LYS A 120 -10.56 0.58 -1.28
N GLU A 121 -9.80 -0.48 -1.09
CA GLU A 121 -9.07 -0.74 0.17
C GLU A 121 -8.04 0.33 0.45
N LYS A 122 -7.26 0.76 -0.56
CA LYS A 122 -6.32 1.89 -0.46
C LYS A 122 -7.03 3.15 0.04
N LYS A 123 -8.14 3.55 -0.62
CA LYS A 123 -8.93 4.73 -0.21
C LYS A 123 -9.49 4.63 1.22
N LEU A 124 -9.97 3.45 1.61
CA LEU A 124 -10.45 3.21 2.97
C LEU A 124 -9.32 3.35 3.98
N PHE A 125 -8.14 2.83 3.67
CA PHE A 125 -6.95 2.96 4.52
C PHE A 125 -6.52 4.42 4.66
N GLU A 126 -6.39 5.15 3.56
CA GLU A 126 -6.06 6.59 3.55
C GLU A 126 -7.10 7.44 4.29
N ALA A 127 -8.40 7.15 4.08
CA ALA A 127 -9.49 7.82 4.78
C ALA A 127 -9.47 7.55 6.29
N THR A 128 -9.04 6.35 6.69
CA THR A 128 -8.92 5.97 8.11
C THR A 128 -7.71 6.65 8.74
N GLU A 129 -6.60 6.77 8.04
CA GLU A 129 -5.42 7.53 8.50
C GLU A 129 -5.73 9.02 8.64
N THR A 130 -6.36 9.62 7.64
CA THR A 130 -6.79 11.03 7.67
C THR A 130 -7.84 11.28 8.76
N ARG A 131 -8.77 10.34 8.99
CA ARG A 131 -9.75 10.42 10.09
C ARG A 131 -9.09 10.29 11.45
N SER A 132 -8.16 9.36 11.63
CA SER A 132 -7.46 9.17 12.91
C SER A 132 -6.66 10.42 13.29
N ALA A 133 -5.95 11.04 12.36
CA ALA A 133 -5.25 12.30 12.58
C ALA A 133 -6.21 13.48 12.87
N LYS A 134 -7.33 13.58 12.13
CA LYS A 134 -8.38 14.60 12.35
C LYS A 134 -9.22 14.36 13.61
N VAL A 135 -9.47 13.10 13.98
CA VAL A 135 -10.24 12.76 15.19
C VAL A 135 -9.46 13.15 16.44
N LEU A 136 -8.14 12.96 16.47
CA LEU A 136 -7.33 13.37 17.60
C LEU A 136 -7.13 14.89 17.70
N SER A 137 -7.14 15.60 16.56
CA SER A 137 -7.19 17.08 16.58
C SER A 137 -8.55 17.63 17.04
N LYS A 138 -9.63 16.84 16.88
CA LYS A 138 -11.01 17.17 17.21
C LYS A 138 -11.58 16.45 18.43
N LEU A 139 -10.78 15.60 19.12
CA LEU A 139 -11.27 14.99 20.37
C LEU A 139 -11.67 16.11 21.32
N PRO A 140 -12.96 16.24 21.67
CA PRO A 140 -13.37 17.16 22.69
C PRO A 140 -12.58 16.81 23.96
N VAL A 141 -11.95 17.79 24.57
CA VAL A 141 -11.20 17.63 25.81
C VAL A 141 -12.22 17.48 26.93
N CYS A 142 -12.93 16.34 26.95
CA CYS A 142 -13.98 16.09 27.95
C CYS A 142 -13.43 15.60 29.29
N PHE A 143 -12.14 15.16 29.34
CA PHE A 143 -11.56 14.65 30.56
C PHE A 143 -10.15 15.20 30.81
N LYS A 144 -9.85 15.53 32.06
CA LYS A 144 -8.56 16.04 32.52
C LYS A 144 -7.39 15.12 32.14
N SER A 145 -7.61 13.82 32.19
CA SER A 145 -6.67 12.76 31.77
C SER A 145 -6.27 12.83 30.30
N MET A 146 -7.17 13.28 29.42
CA MET A 146 -6.90 13.39 27.97
C MET A 146 -6.02 14.61 27.66
N LEU A 147 -6.01 15.63 28.51
CA LEU A 147 -5.08 16.77 28.42
C LEU A 147 -3.64 16.37 28.70
N GLU A 148 -3.43 15.47 29.64
CA GLU A 148 -2.10 14.94 29.97
C GLU A 148 -1.57 14.06 28.83
N VAL A 149 -2.43 13.20 28.24
CA VAL A 149 -2.09 12.39 27.06
C VAL A 149 -1.70 13.30 25.87
N LYS A 150 -2.46 14.38 25.61
CA LYS A 150 -2.12 15.33 24.53
C LYS A 150 -0.78 16.05 24.76
N LYS A 151 -0.49 16.44 25.99
CA LYS A 151 0.81 17.03 26.33
C LYS A 151 1.94 16.03 26.12
N GLY A 152 1.75 14.79 26.59
CA GLY A 152 2.71 13.70 26.41
C GLY A 152 2.98 13.39 24.94
N ILE A 153 1.95 13.34 24.09
CA ILE A 153 2.10 13.13 22.64
C ILE A 153 3.00 14.20 22.03
N LYS A 154 2.74 15.49 22.32
CA LYS A 154 3.50 16.61 21.77
C LYS A 154 4.97 16.62 22.23
N GLU A 155 5.24 16.09 23.39
CA GLU A 155 6.59 15.99 23.95
C GLU A 155 7.34 14.78 23.38
N LEU A 156 6.68 13.62 23.34
CA LEU A 156 7.24 12.37 22.82
C LEU A 156 7.53 12.43 21.31
N SER A 157 6.71 13.14 20.55
CA SER A 157 6.91 13.29 19.10
C SER A 157 8.19 14.04 18.73
N LYS A 158 8.77 14.80 19.64
CA LYS A 158 10.04 15.51 19.42
C LYS A 158 11.27 14.60 19.56
N HIS A 159 11.13 13.46 20.22
CA HIS A 159 12.22 12.56 20.56
C HIS A 159 12.08 11.24 19.82
N MET A 160 13.18 10.73 19.22
CA MET A 160 13.23 9.43 18.54
C MET A 160 13.52 8.29 19.54
N LYS A 161 12.78 8.25 20.65
CA LYS A 161 12.92 7.18 21.65
C LYS A 161 11.78 6.17 21.54
N PRO A 162 11.99 4.90 21.89
CA PRO A 162 10.90 3.94 22.02
C PRO A 162 9.84 4.42 22.99
N VAL A 163 8.57 4.29 22.64
CA VAL A 163 7.43 4.71 23.47
C VAL A 163 6.58 3.47 23.79
N LEU A 164 6.31 3.27 25.08
CA LEU A 164 5.38 2.24 25.57
C LEU A 164 4.03 2.89 25.88
N ILE A 165 2.95 2.41 25.25
CA ILE A 165 1.59 2.87 25.46
C ILE A 165 0.80 1.74 26.13
N ILE A 166 0.32 1.99 27.35
CA ILE A 166 -0.44 1.04 28.15
C ILE A 166 -1.87 1.52 28.30
N GLY A 167 -2.82 0.60 28.29
CA GLY A 167 -4.24 0.88 28.50
C GLY A 167 -5.10 -0.34 28.17
N GLU A 168 -6.37 -0.34 28.56
CA GLU A 168 -7.33 -1.38 28.31
C GLU A 168 -7.67 -1.53 26.81
N THR A 169 -8.29 -2.65 26.42
CA THR A 169 -8.76 -2.84 25.05
C THR A 169 -9.81 -1.79 24.71
N GLY A 170 -9.72 -1.19 23.52
CA GLY A 170 -10.66 -0.15 23.07
C GLY A 170 -10.32 1.29 23.51
N THR A 171 -9.32 1.53 24.36
CA THR A 171 -8.98 2.89 24.87
C THR A 171 -8.28 3.79 23.84
N GLY A 172 -8.08 3.35 22.61
CA GLY A 172 -7.48 4.17 21.55
C GLY A 172 -5.94 4.22 21.54
N LYS A 173 -5.25 3.22 22.11
CA LYS A 173 -3.78 3.12 22.11
C LYS A 173 -3.17 3.24 20.70
N GLU A 174 -3.80 2.61 19.71
CA GLU A 174 -3.35 2.70 18.33
C GLU A 174 -3.46 4.12 17.77
N SER A 175 -4.54 4.82 18.08
CA SER A 175 -4.73 6.22 17.67
C SER A 175 -3.66 7.13 18.28
N VAL A 176 -3.28 6.90 19.54
CA VAL A 176 -2.18 7.62 20.21
C VAL A 176 -0.85 7.34 19.51
N ALA A 177 -0.54 6.08 19.20
CA ALA A 177 0.70 5.68 18.51
C ALA A 177 0.81 6.36 17.13
N ARG A 178 -0.26 6.31 16.32
CA ARG A 178 -0.34 6.97 15.01
C ARG A 178 -0.15 8.49 15.12
N THR A 179 -0.72 9.11 16.14
CA THR A 179 -0.58 10.56 16.34
C THR A 179 0.85 10.95 16.75
N ILE A 180 1.51 10.18 17.61
CA ILE A 180 2.93 10.37 17.94
C ILE A 180 3.78 10.27 16.68
N HIS A 181 3.52 9.25 15.84
CA HIS A 181 4.22 9.06 14.57
C HIS A 181 4.00 10.24 13.63
N ALA A 182 2.76 10.61 13.35
CA ALA A 182 2.42 11.73 12.45
C ALA A 182 2.98 13.10 12.89
N GLN A 183 3.18 13.30 14.19
CA GLN A 183 3.78 14.53 14.74
C GLN A 183 5.30 14.44 14.91
N SER A 184 5.91 13.29 14.65
CA SER A 184 7.34 13.07 14.74
C SER A 184 8.08 13.57 13.49
N ARG A 185 9.42 13.63 13.56
CA ARG A 185 10.26 13.94 12.39
C ARG A 185 10.15 12.91 11.25
N LYS A 186 9.54 11.76 11.50
CA LYS A 186 9.29 10.69 10.53
C LYS A 186 7.81 10.58 10.17
N GLY A 187 7.02 11.60 10.44
CA GLY A 187 5.58 11.63 10.21
C GLY A 187 5.17 11.42 8.74
N ASP A 188 6.07 11.77 7.82
CA ASP A 188 5.88 11.56 6.38
C ASP A 188 6.19 10.12 5.92
N LEU A 189 6.75 9.29 6.81
CA LEU A 189 7.02 7.87 6.52
C LEU A 189 5.81 7.00 6.88
N PRO A 190 5.63 5.85 6.24
CA PRO A 190 4.51 4.96 6.54
C PRO A 190 4.56 4.40 7.96
N PHE A 191 3.41 4.35 8.63
CA PHE A 191 3.23 3.73 9.94
C PHE A 191 3.01 2.23 9.81
N THR A 192 4.00 1.43 10.16
CA THR A 192 3.91 -0.03 10.10
C THR A 192 3.41 -0.61 11.41
N LYS A 193 2.33 -1.41 11.37
CA LYS A 193 1.75 -2.11 12.51
C LYS A 193 2.12 -3.58 12.50
N LEU A 194 2.66 -4.09 13.60
CA LEU A 194 2.96 -5.50 13.83
C LEU A 194 2.15 -6.03 14.99
N ASN A 195 1.35 -7.08 14.74
CA ASN A 195 0.62 -7.77 15.81
C ASN A 195 1.45 -8.96 16.30
N CYS A 196 2.10 -8.80 17.44
CA CYS A 196 2.96 -9.84 18.03
C CYS A 196 2.20 -11.07 18.53
N ALA A 197 0.87 -11.00 18.70
CA ALA A 197 0.05 -12.13 19.14
C ALA A 197 -0.06 -13.23 18.05
N PHE A 198 0.16 -12.91 16.79
CA PHE A 198 0.12 -13.85 15.67
C PHE A 198 1.46 -14.47 15.30
N ARG A 199 2.47 -14.38 16.15
CA ARG A 199 3.69 -15.13 15.94
C ARG A 199 3.39 -16.61 16.14
N LYS A 200 3.11 -17.37 15.05
CA LYS A 200 3.22 -18.83 15.07
C LYS A 200 4.60 -19.14 15.60
N LYS A 201 4.68 -19.88 16.72
CA LYS A 201 5.90 -20.56 17.14
C LYS A 201 6.37 -21.40 15.95
N GLN A 202 7.34 -20.93 15.19
CA GLN A 202 8.18 -21.82 14.43
C GLN A 202 9.01 -22.53 15.50
N ALA A 203 8.69 -23.82 15.69
CA ALA A 203 9.51 -24.74 16.47
C ALA A 203 10.93 -24.72 15.90
N ILE A 204 11.87 -24.67 16.80
CA ILE A 204 13.30 -24.90 16.62
C ILE A 204 13.51 -26.31 16.07
#